data_3d5f069af1ee228072df57c7877e4707
#
_entry.id   3d5f069af1ee228072df57c7877e4707
#
_cell.length_a   1.000
_cell.length_b   1.000
_cell.length_c   1.000
_cell.angle_alpha   90.00
_cell.angle_beta   90.00
_cell.angle_gamma   90.00
#
_symmetry.space_group_name_H-M   'P 1'
#
loop_
_entity.id
_entity.type
_entity.pdbx_description
1 polymer ?
#
loop_
_entity_poly.entity_id
_entity_poly.type
_entity_poly.pdbx_seq_one_letter_code
_entity_poly.pdbx_strand_id
1 'polypeptide(L)'
;MIRRFLYHILFATVLFLLKTSKCLAQAQLTSGKNIQDLVQIAKKFEIRPMEQPSWAKKAGKPLFKVAWVSDMHLRDKESITAAKTAFNMIRDELKADFTLITGDNCDYTEGLSEEENKYSIGVRRHLWLKHFLEKELARLYAIIPGDNWPWDFEKVFGPQKYSFDFGGFHFLMASTDAVAPQRDITSVFYDDTKEWIKKDLALNAKKPSFFVLHETLVPPCFPDAEWGAATLNENPNVLAALCGHLHLDLEFPQDTWTQFCAPSTGRSHRPAFKLLNFYVDQVIIESYELQKDTGQIIKADKWQRIVIPKKFQSAIKKRNKSSKRLVFENVRQMPPRPKVADKALMARCQEVETALSQFIVKFGLSKIGLTP
;
A
#
# COMPACT_ATOMS: atom_id res chain seq x y z
N MET A 1 -21.52 -35.13 -29.74
CA MET A 1 -21.26 -35.06 -28.30
C MET A 1 -19.76 -35.09 -27.97
N ILE A 2 -18.96 -35.96 -28.54
CA ILE A 2 -17.50 -36.15 -28.25
C ILE A 2 -16.65 -34.91 -28.58
N ARG A 3 -16.93 -34.18 -29.69
CA ARG A 3 -16.17 -32.96 -30.04
C ARG A 3 -16.34 -31.80 -29.04
N ARG A 4 -17.50 -31.62 -28.42
CA ARG A 4 -17.70 -30.60 -27.38
C ARG A 4 -16.98 -30.97 -26.08
N PHE A 5 -16.90 -32.25 -25.72
CA PHE A 5 -16.20 -32.73 -24.54
C PHE A 5 -14.68 -32.53 -24.66
N LEU A 6 -14.11 -32.79 -25.82
CA LEU A 6 -12.69 -32.56 -26.13
C LEU A 6 -12.33 -31.04 -26.07
N TYR A 7 -13.22 -30.17 -26.54
CA TYR A 7 -13.01 -28.71 -26.45
C TYR A 7 -12.99 -28.21 -25.01
N HIS A 8 -13.84 -28.75 -24.15
CA HIS A 8 -13.85 -28.36 -22.72
C HIS A 8 -12.63 -28.88 -21.96
N ILE A 9 -12.15 -30.08 -22.29
CA ILE A 9 -10.91 -30.62 -21.71
C ILE A 9 -9.71 -29.81 -22.19
N LEU A 10 -9.62 -29.52 -23.49
CA LEU A 10 -8.52 -28.72 -24.02
C LEU A 10 -8.51 -27.31 -23.46
N PHE A 11 -9.68 -26.68 -23.33
CA PHE A 11 -9.83 -25.34 -22.75
C PHE A 11 -9.47 -25.35 -21.24
N ALA A 12 -9.92 -26.34 -20.50
CA ALA A 12 -9.58 -26.51 -19.08
C ALA A 12 -8.07 -26.77 -18.89
N THR A 13 -7.46 -27.59 -19.79
CA THR A 13 -6.02 -27.87 -19.75
C THR A 13 -5.20 -26.62 -20.13
N VAL A 14 -5.63 -25.86 -21.12
CA VAL A 14 -4.97 -24.58 -21.49
C VAL A 14 -5.14 -23.55 -20.36
N LEU A 15 -6.30 -23.44 -19.73
CA LEU A 15 -6.48 -22.58 -18.55
C LEU A 15 -5.62 -23.05 -17.35
N PHE A 16 -5.53 -24.35 -17.14
CA PHE A 16 -4.67 -24.93 -16.09
C PHE A 16 -3.18 -24.68 -16.40
N LEU A 17 -2.75 -24.87 -17.63
CA LEU A 17 -1.37 -24.56 -18.06
C LEU A 17 -1.07 -23.06 -18.02
N LEU A 18 -2.03 -22.18 -18.32
CA LEU A 18 -1.88 -20.73 -18.17
C LEU A 18 -1.84 -20.33 -16.69
N LYS A 19 -2.65 -20.96 -15.83
CA LYS A 19 -2.58 -20.75 -14.38
C LYS A 19 -1.27 -21.27 -13.78
N THR A 20 -0.83 -22.47 -14.19
CA THR A 20 0.44 -23.04 -13.72
C THR A 20 1.64 -22.30 -14.28
N SER A 21 1.61 -21.79 -15.51
CA SER A 21 2.68 -20.95 -16.05
C SER A 21 2.75 -19.58 -15.36
N LYS A 22 1.61 -18.98 -14.99
CA LYS A 22 1.58 -17.77 -14.16
C LYS A 22 2.11 -18.05 -12.75
N CYS A 23 1.71 -19.17 -12.12
CA CYS A 23 2.21 -19.59 -10.80
C CYS A 23 3.70 -19.96 -10.83
N LEU A 24 4.18 -20.62 -11.90
CA LEU A 24 5.61 -20.92 -12.12
C LEU A 24 6.44 -19.66 -12.39
N ALA A 25 5.91 -18.70 -13.14
CA ALA A 25 6.55 -17.40 -13.33
C ALA A 25 6.65 -16.64 -12.00
N GLN A 26 5.59 -16.68 -11.18
CA GLN A 26 5.54 -16.06 -9.86
C GLN A 26 6.48 -16.76 -8.86
N ALA A 27 6.52 -18.11 -8.84
CA ALA A 27 7.47 -18.89 -8.05
C ALA A 27 8.93 -18.71 -8.49
N GLN A 28 9.18 -18.47 -9.78
CA GLN A 28 10.51 -18.13 -10.30
C GLN A 28 10.95 -16.71 -9.89
N LEU A 29 10.01 -15.79 -9.71
CA LEU A 29 10.26 -14.44 -9.19
C LEU A 29 10.74 -14.48 -7.73
N THR A 30 10.12 -15.32 -6.90
CA THR A 30 10.50 -15.51 -5.49
C THR A 30 11.80 -16.30 -5.30
N SER A 31 12.21 -17.09 -6.28
CA SER A 31 13.44 -17.90 -6.21
C SER A 31 14.73 -17.13 -6.57
N GLY A 32 14.65 -15.83 -6.86
CA GLY A 32 15.81 -15.01 -7.25
C GLY A 32 16.46 -15.39 -8.57
N LYS A 33 15.89 -16.36 -9.31
CA LYS A 33 16.51 -16.92 -10.51
C LYS A 33 16.33 -16.08 -11.78
N ASN A 34 15.42 -15.10 -11.80
CA ASN A 34 15.19 -14.30 -13.00
C ASN A 34 14.91 -12.81 -12.72
N ILE A 35 15.93 -12.16 -12.19
CA ILE A 35 15.93 -10.72 -11.87
C ILE A 35 15.66 -9.85 -13.13
N GLN A 36 16.08 -10.31 -14.33
CA GLN A 36 15.83 -9.58 -15.57
C GLN A 36 14.33 -9.51 -15.90
N ASP A 37 13.56 -10.53 -15.54
CA ASP A 37 12.10 -10.53 -15.75
C ASP A 37 11.40 -9.52 -14.85
N LEU A 38 11.86 -9.33 -13.62
CA LEU A 38 11.30 -8.31 -12.72
C LEU A 38 11.47 -6.88 -13.26
N VAL A 39 12.62 -6.56 -13.87
CA VAL A 39 12.85 -5.25 -14.52
C VAL A 39 11.90 -5.06 -15.69
N GLN A 40 11.75 -6.07 -16.52
CA GLN A 40 10.85 -5.98 -17.67
C GLN A 40 9.38 -5.86 -17.21
N ILE A 41 9.04 -6.57 -16.14
CA ILE A 41 7.72 -6.46 -15.50
C ILE A 41 7.53 -5.04 -14.95
N ALA A 42 8.46 -4.53 -14.15
CA ALA A 42 8.37 -3.18 -13.59
C ALA A 42 8.27 -2.11 -14.68
N LYS A 43 9.12 -2.16 -15.71
CA LYS A 43 9.07 -1.25 -16.85
C LYS A 43 7.74 -1.32 -17.62
N LYS A 44 7.16 -2.52 -17.73
CA LYS A 44 5.86 -2.70 -18.41
C LYS A 44 4.71 -2.07 -17.64
N PHE A 45 4.79 -2.06 -16.30
CA PHE A 45 3.72 -1.60 -15.42
C PHE A 45 3.97 -0.22 -14.82
N GLU A 46 5.10 0.44 -15.15
CA GLU A 46 5.37 1.80 -14.75
C GLU A 46 4.33 2.76 -15.32
N ILE A 47 3.77 3.61 -14.46
CA ILE A 47 2.82 4.64 -14.88
C ILE A 47 3.57 5.76 -15.61
N ARG A 48 3.26 5.93 -16.88
CA ARG A 48 3.91 6.92 -17.75
C ARG A 48 3.05 8.17 -17.87
N PRO A 49 3.69 9.33 -18.14
CA PRO A 49 2.96 10.54 -18.48
C PRO A 49 1.99 10.30 -19.64
N MET A 50 0.77 10.82 -19.53
CA MET A 50 -0.27 10.72 -20.51
C MET A 50 -1.17 11.96 -20.48
N GLU A 51 -1.85 12.26 -21.58
CA GLU A 51 -2.91 13.28 -21.55
C GLU A 51 -4.03 12.90 -20.60
N GLN A 52 -4.67 13.91 -20.01
CA GLN A 52 -5.80 13.66 -19.12
C GLN A 52 -6.91 12.89 -19.82
N PRO A 53 -7.25 11.68 -19.37
CA PRO A 53 -8.24 10.84 -20.02
C PRO A 53 -9.66 11.44 -19.96
N SER A 54 -10.50 11.11 -20.94
CA SER A 54 -11.88 11.61 -20.99
C SER A 54 -12.72 11.25 -19.76
N TRP A 55 -12.48 10.07 -19.16
CA TRP A 55 -13.16 9.65 -17.94
C TRP A 55 -12.74 10.48 -16.72
N ALA A 56 -11.54 11.04 -16.69
CA ALA A 56 -11.09 11.96 -15.65
C ALA A 56 -11.65 13.37 -15.88
N LYS A 57 -11.69 13.85 -17.15
CA LYS A 57 -12.28 15.15 -17.51
C LYS A 57 -13.77 15.25 -17.15
N LYS A 58 -14.52 14.14 -17.21
CA LYS A 58 -15.97 14.06 -17.00
C LYS A 58 -16.40 13.70 -15.58
N ALA A 59 -15.47 13.47 -14.66
CA ALA A 59 -15.78 12.87 -13.35
C ALA A 59 -16.61 13.76 -12.40
N GLY A 60 -16.60 15.08 -12.58
CA GLY A 60 -17.31 15.99 -11.70
C GLY A 60 -16.67 16.13 -10.29
N LYS A 61 -17.49 16.40 -9.27
CA LYS A 61 -17.02 16.56 -7.88
C LYS A 61 -16.93 15.18 -7.20
N PRO A 62 -15.80 14.82 -6.56
CA PRO A 62 -15.71 13.59 -5.81
C PRO A 62 -16.60 13.61 -4.55
N LEU A 63 -16.98 12.43 -4.08
CA LEU A 63 -17.69 12.23 -2.80
C LEU A 63 -16.78 12.60 -1.63
N PHE A 64 -15.53 12.17 -1.70
CA PHE A 64 -14.45 12.50 -0.77
C PHE A 64 -13.09 12.24 -1.43
N LYS A 65 -12.04 12.72 -0.77
CA LYS A 65 -10.66 12.61 -1.23
C LYS A 65 -9.78 11.96 -0.17
N VAL A 66 -8.89 11.07 -0.57
CA VAL A 66 -7.91 10.43 0.29
C VAL A 66 -6.52 10.72 -0.26
N ALA A 67 -5.67 11.36 0.54
CA ALA A 67 -4.26 11.44 0.21
C ALA A 67 -3.60 10.11 0.55
N TRP A 68 -2.61 9.70 -0.23
CA TRP A 68 -1.89 8.46 -0.01
C TRP A 68 -0.39 8.73 -0.06
N VAL A 69 0.24 8.58 1.11
CA VAL A 69 1.63 8.82 1.40
C VAL A 69 2.28 7.49 1.78
N SER A 70 3.47 7.22 1.29
CA SER A 70 4.24 6.02 1.60
C SER A 70 5.73 6.32 1.65
N ASP A 71 6.48 5.46 2.31
CA ASP A 71 7.95 5.46 2.26
C ASP A 71 8.54 6.85 2.54
N MET A 72 8.08 7.47 3.63
CA MET A 72 8.57 8.80 4.02
C MET A 72 10.02 8.77 4.45
N HIS A 73 10.47 7.66 5.08
CA HIS A 73 11.83 7.48 5.58
C HIS A 73 12.38 8.73 6.28
N LEU A 74 11.60 9.33 7.18
CA LEU A 74 11.97 10.55 7.88
C LEU A 74 13.17 10.31 8.77
N ARG A 75 14.36 10.72 8.33
CA ARG A 75 15.63 10.52 9.04
C ARG A 75 16.60 11.70 8.94
N ASP A 76 16.34 12.62 8.04
CA ASP A 76 17.17 13.77 7.75
C ASP A 76 16.34 14.99 7.35
N LYS A 77 16.99 16.14 7.26
CA LYS A 77 16.32 17.41 6.92
C LYS A 77 15.66 17.37 5.55
N GLU A 78 16.20 16.63 4.59
CA GLU A 78 15.67 16.58 3.22
C GLU A 78 14.34 15.82 3.20
N SER A 79 14.31 14.60 3.77
CA SER A 79 13.10 13.78 3.85
C SER A 79 11.99 14.45 4.68
N ILE A 80 12.36 15.09 5.80
CA ILE A 80 11.43 15.85 6.64
C ILE A 80 10.85 17.02 5.86
N THR A 81 11.67 17.77 5.12
CA THR A 81 11.21 18.91 4.32
C THR A 81 10.27 18.46 3.19
N ALA A 82 10.61 17.38 2.51
CA ALA A 82 9.77 16.82 1.45
C ALA A 82 8.38 16.41 1.99
N ALA A 83 8.35 15.66 3.09
CA ALA A 83 7.09 15.25 3.70
C ALA A 83 6.28 16.44 4.22
N LYS A 84 6.93 17.44 4.83
CA LYS A 84 6.25 18.67 5.27
C LYS A 84 5.62 19.43 4.11
N THR A 85 6.32 19.55 2.98
CA THR A 85 5.79 20.21 1.79
C THR A 85 4.59 19.46 1.24
N ALA A 86 4.64 18.09 1.20
CA ALA A 86 3.52 17.26 0.81
C ALA A 86 2.31 17.44 1.76
N PHE A 87 2.54 17.45 3.07
CA PHE A 87 1.47 17.61 4.05
C PHE A 87 0.79 18.98 4.00
N ASN A 88 1.55 20.04 3.76
CA ASN A 88 0.98 21.37 3.55
C ASN A 88 0.05 21.39 2.34
N MET A 89 0.46 20.82 1.22
CA MET A 89 -0.40 20.71 0.04
C MET A 89 -1.64 19.86 0.30
N ILE A 90 -1.49 18.70 0.95
CA ILE A 90 -2.60 17.80 1.29
C ILE A 90 -3.62 18.52 2.19
N ARG A 91 -3.13 19.27 3.19
CA ARG A 91 -3.96 19.96 4.17
C ARG A 91 -4.65 21.19 3.57
N ASP A 92 -3.90 22.06 2.90
CA ASP A 92 -4.33 23.42 2.60
C ASP A 92 -4.92 23.56 1.19
N GLU A 93 -4.37 22.85 0.20
CA GLU A 93 -4.80 22.97 -1.18
C GLU A 93 -5.73 21.83 -1.60
N LEU A 94 -5.30 20.58 -1.41
CA LEU A 94 -6.08 19.40 -1.83
C LEU A 94 -7.24 19.15 -0.88
N LYS A 95 -7.10 19.49 0.39
CA LYS A 95 -8.12 19.35 1.45
C LYS A 95 -8.65 17.91 1.49
N ALA A 96 -7.72 16.94 1.55
CA ALA A 96 -8.08 15.53 1.67
C ALA A 96 -8.89 15.28 2.95
N ASP A 97 -9.89 14.43 2.88
CA ASP A 97 -10.72 14.07 4.02
C ASP A 97 -9.97 13.24 5.06
N PHE A 98 -9.07 12.37 4.58
CA PHE A 98 -8.07 11.71 5.41
C PHE A 98 -6.83 11.33 4.59
N THR A 99 -5.78 10.87 5.27
CA THR A 99 -4.53 10.41 4.65
C THR A 99 -4.27 8.95 4.98
N LEU A 100 -4.03 8.12 3.96
CA LEU A 100 -3.44 6.79 4.11
C LEU A 100 -1.93 6.93 4.17
N ILE A 101 -1.30 6.29 5.17
CA ILE A 101 0.16 6.25 5.36
C ILE A 101 0.55 4.77 5.37
N THR A 102 1.17 4.32 4.28
CA THR A 102 1.36 2.90 4.01
C THR A 102 2.74 2.37 4.36
N GLY A 103 3.37 2.94 5.37
CA GLY A 103 4.56 2.35 5.96
C GLY A 103 5.86 3.07 5.64
N ASP A 104 6.96 2.54 6.19
CA ASP A 104 8.33 3.07 6.13
C ASP A 104 8.41 4.54 6.52
N ASN A 105 7.97 4.79 7.75
CA ASN A 105 7.61 6.12 8.17
C ASN A 105 8.80 6.94 8.68
N CYS A 106 9.45 6.53 9.79
CA CYS A 106 10.35 7.41 10.54
C CYS A 106 11.46 6.67 11.30
N ASP A 107 12.69 7.18 11.16
CA ASP A 107 13.86 6.83 11.98
C ASP A 107 14.43 8.05 12.73
N TYR A 108 13.74 9.19 12.72
CA TYR A 108 14.18 10.42 13.35
C TYR A 108 13.67 10.53 14.79
N THR A 109 14.51 11.05 15.68
CA THR A 109 14.21 11.14 17.13
C THR A 109 14.70 12.43 17.80
N GLU A 110 15.24 13.39 17.04
CA GLU A 110 15.77 14.62 17.64
C GLU A 110 14.65 15.58 18.03
N GLY A 111 14.89 16.35 19.08
CA GLY A 111 13.94 17.38 19.53
C GLY A 111 12.79 16.85 20.40
N LEU A 112 12.84 15.60 20.84
CA LEU A 112 11.93 15.08 21.85
C LEU A 112 12.27 15.67 23.22
N SER A 113 11.29 15.72 24.14
CA SER A 113 11.49 16.16 25.52
C SER A 113 12.42 15.20 26.31
N GLU A 114 12.96 15.66 27.42
CA GLU A 114 13.80 14.82 28.30
C GLU A 114 13.05 13.57 28.78
N GLU A 115 11.76 13.67 29.05
CA GLU A 115 10.93 12.55 29.47
C GLU A 115 10.74 11.53 28.36
N GLU A 116 10.46 11.99 27.14
CA GLU A 116 10.28 11.14 25.96
C GLU A 116 11.61 10.44 25.57
N ASN A 117 12.73 11.07 25.80
CA ASN A 117 14.04 10.47 25.55
C ASN A 117 14.40 9.28 26.47
N LYS A 118 13.64 9.05 27.54
CA LYS A 118 13.78 7.86 28.40
C LYS A 118 13.15 6.60 27.79
N TYR A 119 12.29 6.72 26.79
CA TYR A 119 11.68 5.56 26.14
C TYR A 119 12.65 4.81 25.21
N SER A 120 12.28 3.60 24.82
CA SER A 120 13.01 2.82 23.80
C SER A 120 13.11 3.59 22.48
N ILE A 121 14.12 3.28 21.68
CA ILE A 121 14.31 3.94 20.38
C ILE A 121 13.07 3.78 19.48
N GLY A 122 12.41 2.61 19.49
CA GLY A 122 11.17 2.38 18.73
C GLY A 122 10.06 3.32 19.16
N VAL A 123 9.80 3.45 20.47
CA VAL A 123 8.79 4.39 20.99
C VAL A 123 9.14 5.83 20.61
N ARG A 124 10.41 6.24 20.75
CA ARG A 124 10.85 7.60 20.40
C ARG A 124 10.60 7.96 18.93
N ARG A 125 10.94 7.05 18.00
CA ARG A 125 10.65 7.23 16.55
C ARG A 125 9.17 7.50 16.31
N HIS A 126 8.32 6.68 16.91
CA HIS A 126 6.88 6.79 16.72
C HIS A 126 6.26 7.98 17.43
N LEU A 127 6.76 8.38 18.58
CA LEU A 127 6.37 9.63 19.26
C LEU A 127 6.72 10.83 18.37
N TRP A 128 7.97 10.89 17.89
CA TRP A 128 8.36 11.96 16.99
C TRP A 128 7.48 12.04 15.75
N LEU A 129 7.23 10.90 15.10
CA LEU A 129 6.32 10.81 13.96
C LEU A 129 4.93 11.32 14.30
N LYS A 130 4.39 10.91 15.45
CA LYS A 130 3.06 11.36 15.89
C LYS A 130 3.00 12.87 16.04
N HIS A 131 3.97 13.48 16.72
CA HIS A 131 4.07 14.93 16.86
C HIS A 131 4.19 15.63 15.50
N PHE A 132 4.96 15.05 14.58
CA PHE A 132 5.12 15.57 13.23
C PHE A 132 3.81 15.52 12.44
N LEU A 133 3.07 14.41 12.49
CA LEU A 133 1.76 14.28 11.85
C LEU A 133 0.72 15.22 12.45
N GLU A 134 0.67 15.34 13.77
CA GLU A 134 -0.27 16.23 14.46
C GLU A 134 0.01 17.70 14.11
N LYS A 135 1.27 18.09 13.96
CA LYS A 135 1.68 19.46 13.65
C LYS A 135 1.55 19.80 12.17
N GLU A 136 2.13 18.98 11.31
CA GLU A 136 2.31 19.34 9.90
C GLU A 136 1.16 18.84 9.00
N LEU A 137 0.67 17.61 9.22
CA LEU A 137 -0.48 17.10 8.49
C LEU A 137 -1.79 17.67 9.05
N ALA A 138 -1.97 17.65 10.38
CA ALA A 138 -3.12 18.19 11.11
C ALA A 138 -4.47 17.74 10.53
N ARG A 139 -4.57 16.49 10.07
CA ARG A 139 -5.74 15.86 9.44
C ARG A 139 -5.92 14.44 9.97
N LEU A 140 -7.12 13.90 9.77
CA LEU A 140 -7.38 12.48 10.03
C LEU A 140 -6.45 11.61 9.18
N TYR A 141 -5.89 10.55 9.74
CA TYR A 141 -5.05 9.60 9.03
C TYR A 141 -5.29 8.16 9.47
N ALA A 142 -4.98 7.22 8.59
CA ALA A 142 -4.85 5.81 8.86
C ALA A 142 -3.43 5.39 8.49
N ILE A 143 -2.73 4.71 9.40
CA ILE A 143 -1.29 4.45 9.30
C ILE A 143 -0.95 3.01 9.64
N ILE A 144 0.02 2.45 8.92
CA ILE A 144 0.70 1.19 9.23
C ILE A 144 2.20 1.41 9.31
N PRO A 145 2.97 0.54 9.99
CA PRO A 145 4.41 0.78 10.21
C PRO A 145 5.28 0.59 8.97
N GLY A 146 5.01 -0.38 8.11
CA GLY A 146 5.92 -0.86 7.07
C GLY A 146 6.88 -1.93 7.58
N ASP A 147 7.87 -2.32 6.79
CA ASP A 147 8.90 -3.31 7.15
C ASP A 147 10.11 -2.67 7.84
N ASN A 148 10.37 -1.38 7.62
CA ASN A 148 11.38 -0.62 8.33
C ASN A 148 10.82 -0.01 9.62
N TRP A 149 11.53 -0.26 10.73
CA TRP A 149 11.26 0.29 12.07
C TRP A 149 9.85 0.05 12.63
N PRO A 150 9.27 -1.16 12.52
CA PRO A 150 7.90 -1.45 12.97
C PRO A 150 7.77 -1.60 14.50
N TRP A 151 8.88 -1.73 15.20
CA TRP A 151 8.91 -2.03 16.63
C TRP A 151 8.36 -0.90 17.48
N ASP A 152 7.58 -1.28 18.48
CA ASP A 152 6.91 -0.37 19.40
C ASP A 152 5.86 0.57 18.77
N PHE A 153 5.53 0.38 17.48
CA PHE A 153 4.49 1.14 16.79
C PHE A 153 3.17 1.11 17.57
N GLU A 154 2.77 -0.05 18.04
CA GLU A 154 1.51 -0.25 18.76
C GLU A 154 1.43 0.53 20.07
N LYS A 155 2.56 0.84 20.70
CA LYS A 155 2.60 1.63 21.94
C LYS A 155 2.21 3.11 21.72
N VAL A 156 2.30 3.58 20.48
CA VAL A 156 2.05 4.99 20.13
C VAL A 156 0.83 5.17 19.24
N PHE A 157 0.67 4.31 18.24
CA PHE A 157 -0.41 4.41 17.24
C PHE A 157 -1.54 3.40 17.43
N GLY A 158 -1.36 2.41 18.30
CA GLY A 158 -2.31 1.31 18.47
C GLY A 158 -2.10 0.18 17.46
N PRO A 159 -3.09 -0.68 17.25
CA PRO A 159 -2.94 -1.89 16.45
C PRO A 159 -2.42 -1.65 15.05
N GLN A 160 -1.48 -2.48 14.60
CA GLN A 160 -0.92 -2.44 13.24
C GLN A 160 -1.88 -2.99 12.18
N LYS A 161 -2.85 -3.81 12.61
CA LYS A 161 -3.85 -4.45 11.75
C LYS A 161 -5.23 -4.04 12.23
N TYR A 162 -5.95 -3.39 11.35
CA TYR A 162 -7.30 -2.94 11.64
C TYR A 162 -8.06 -2.68 10.34
N SER A 163 -9.37 -2.59 10.42
CA SER A 163 -10.21 -2.19 9.31
C SER A 163 -11.21 -1.13 9.72
N PHE A 164 -11.69 -0.38 8.76
CA PHE A 164 -12.70 0.64 8.95
C PHE A 164 -13.49 0.90 7.66
N ASP A 165 -14.67 1.46 7.82
CA ASP A 165 -15.47 1.98 6.70
C ASP A 165 -15.33 3.50 6.60
N PHE A 166 -15.29 4.01 5.38
CA PHE A 166 -15.33 5.45 5.11
C PHE A 166 -16.09 5.73 3.81
N GLY A 167 -17.12 6.56 3.87
CA GLY A 167 -17.90 6.97 2.71
C GLY A 167 -18.58 5.83 1.94
N GLY A 168 -18.80 4.67 2.58
CA GLY A 168 -19.39 3.49 1.95
C GLY A 168 -18.37 2.51 1.33
N PHE A 169 -17.10 2.75 1.55
CA PHE A 169 -15.99 1.88 1.19
C PHE A 169 -15.38 1.25 2.44
N HIS A 170 -14.83 0.07 2.28
CA HIS A 170 -14.14 -0.65 3.34
C HIS A 170 -12.62 -0.60 3.11
N PHE A 171 -11.84 -0.32 4.14
CA PHE A 171 -10.38 -0.29 4.14
C PHE A 171 -9.86 -1.30 5.16
N LEU A 172 -9.10 -2.29 4.68
CA LEU A 172 -8.44 -3.27 5.50
C LEU A 172 -6.95 -2.96 5.55
N MET A 173 -6.48 -2.45 6.68
CA MET A 173 -5.07 -2.13 6.95
C MET A 173 -4.37 -3.40 7.43
N ALA A 174 -3.61 -4.04 6.54
CA ALA A 174 -3.06 -5.38 6.73
C ALA A 174 -1.52 -5.32 6.81
N SER A 175 -0.98 -4.71 7.87
CA SER A 175 0.46 -4.75 8.10
C SER A 175 0.95 -6.19 8.24
N THR A 176 2.12 -6.50 7.68
CA THR A 176 2.80 -7.78 7.90
C THR A 176 3.25 -7.92 9.35
N ASP A 177 3.53 -9.14 9.76
CA ASP A 177 3.97 -9.47 11.11
C ASP A 177 5.50 -9.38 11.20
N ALA A 178 5.99 -8.80 12.29
CA ALA A 178 7.40 -8.72 12.56
C ALA A 178 7.97 -10.08 13.00
N VAL A 179 9.03 -10.54 12.36
CA VAL A 179 9.67 -11.85 12.61
C VAL A 179 10.96 -11.77 13.41
N ALA A 180 11.51 -10.58 13.64
CA ALA A 180 12.76 -10.39 14.34
C ALA A 180 12.71 -9.22 15.34
N PRO A 181 12.73 -9.49 16.65
CA PRO A 181 12.68 -8.43 17.67
C PRO A 181 13.83 -7.43 17.67
N GLN A 182 14.96 -7.79 17.07
CA GLN A 182 16.18 -6.96 17.06
C GLN A 182 16.54 -6.38 15.69
N ARG A 183 15.79 -6.76 14.67
CA ARG A 183 15.90 -6.23 13.32
C ARG A 183 14.54 -5.67 12.96
N ASP A 184 14.50 -4.47 12.43
CA ASP A 184 13.26 -3.85 11.99
C ASP A 184 12.77 -4.52 10.67
N ILE A 185 12.56 -5.84 10.70
CA ILE A 185 12.08 -6.63 9.58
C ILE A 185 10.72 -7.21 9.94
N THR A 186 9.72 -6.80 9.19
CA THR A 186 8.43 -7.49 9.10
C THR A 186 8.44 -8.28 7.82
N SER A 187 7.62 -9.28 7.61
CA SER A 187 7.48 -9.85 6.27
C SER A 187 6.76 -11.20 6.22
N VAL A 188 5.84 -11.49 7.12
CA VAL A 188 4.97 -12.66 7.03
C VAL A 188 3.54 -12.32 7.42
N PHE A 189 2.61 -13.17 7.07
CA PHE A 189 1.32 -13.24 7.73
C PHE A 189 1.25 -14.53 8.54
N TYR A 190 1.24 -14.43 9.86
CA TYR A 190 0.99 -15.58 10.70
C TYR A 190 -0.44 -16.11 10.51
N ASP A 191 -0.71 -17.34 10.94
CA ASP A 191 -2.00 -18.00 10.69
C ASP A 191 -3.19 -17.23 11.28
N ASP A 192 -3.07 -16.69 12.48
CA ASP A 192 -4.09 -15.84 13.10
C ASP A 192 -4.32 -14.52 12.34
N THR A 193 -3.27 -13.93 11.75
CA THR A 193 -3.37 -12.79 10.84
C THR A 193 -4.12 -13.18 9.57
N LYS A 194 -3.78 -14.32 8.98
CA LYS A 194 -4.47 -14.86 7.79
C LYS A 194 -5.95 -15.11 8.07
N GLU A 195 -6.27 -15.71 9.20
CA GLU A 195 -7.65 -15.94 9.62
C GLU A 195 -8.42 -14.63 9.83
N TRP A 196 -7.79 -13.65 10.49
CA TRP A 196 -8.40 -12.35 10.71
C TRP A 196 -8.70 -11.63 9.40
N ILE A 197 -7.75 -11.62 8.45
CA ILE A 197 -7.92 -11.03 7.11
C ILE A 197 -9.09 -11.70 6.38
N LYS A 198 -9.13 -13.05 6.31
CA LYS A 198 -10.23 -13.79 5.67
C LYS A 198 -11.58 -13.46 6.30
N LYS A 199 -11.64 -13.45 7.62
CA LYS A 199 -12.87 -13.14 8.36
C LYS A 199 -13.34 -11.72 8.11
N ASP A 200 -12.44 -10.74 8.06
CA ASP A 200 -12.78 -9.35 7.83
C ASP A 200 -13.30 -9.13 6.42
N LEU A 201 -12.64 -9.69 5.40
CA LEU A 201 -13.10 -9.63 4.01
C LEU A 201 -14.46 -10.28 3.82
N ALA A 202 -14.71 -11.44 4.43
CA ALA A 202 -15.99 -12.13 4.37
C ALA A 202 -17.12 -11.31 5.01
N LEU A 203 -16.89 -10.69 6.15
CA LEU A 203 -17.86 -9.83 6.84
C LEU A 203 -18.21 -8.57 6.00
N ASN A 204 -17.29 -8.13 5.17
CA ASN A 204 -17.45 -6.94 4.34
C ASN A 204 -17.68 -7.27 2.85
N ALA A 205 -18.05 -8.49 2.50
CA ALA A 205 -18.22 -8.95 1.11
C ALA A 205 -19.25 -8.14 0.28
N LYS A 206 -20.13 -7.37 0.94
CA LYS A 206 -21.10 -6.49 0.28
C LYS A 206 -20.61 -5.05 0.10
N LYS A 207 -19.38 -4.73 0.48
CA LYS A 207 -18.78 -3.40 0.37
C LYS A 207 -17.61 -3.43 -0.62
N PRO A 208 -17.42 -2.40 -1.44
CA PRO A 208 -16.19 -2.26 -2.22
C PRO A 208 -15.02 -2.03 -1.25
N SER A 209 -14.00 -2.88 -1.34
CA SER A 209 -12.93 -2.96 -0.34
C SER A 209 -11.56 -2.63 -0.94
N PHE A 210 -10.72 -2.03 -0.12
CA PHE A 210 -9.31 -1.76 -0.38
C PHE A 210 -8.46 -2.56 0.61
N PHE A 211 -7.50 -3.30 0.10
CA PHE A 211 -6.50 -4.00 0.88
C PHE A 211 -5.26 -3.13 0.96
N VAL A 212 -4.91 -2.63 2.14
CA VAL A 212 -3.81 -1.69 2.35
C VAL A 212 -2.70 -2.38 3.10
N LEU A 213 -1.53 -2.44 2.50
CA LEU A 213 -0.32 -3.01 3.11
C LEU A 213 0.90 -2.21 2.66
N HIS A 214 2.07 -2.50 3.23
CA HIS A 214 3.31 -1.84 2.83
C HIS A 214 3.97 -2.60 1.69
N GLU A 215 4.33 -3.86 1.91
CA GLU A 215 5.04 -4.71 0.95
C GLU A 215 4.11 -5.16 -0.20
N THR A 216 4.68 -5.42 -1.37
CA THR A 216 3.91 -5.80 -2.54
C THR A 216 3.56 -7.28 -2.56
N LEU A 217 2.34 -7.57 -3.04
CA LEU A 217 1.90 -8.93 -3.38
C LEU A 217 2.38 -9.33 -4.78
N VAL A 218 2.54 -8.33 -5.68
CA VAL A 218 2.96 -8.52 -7.07
C VAL A 218 3.92 -7.39 -7.47
N PRO A 219 5.21 -7.64 -7.78
CA PRO A 219 5.90 -8.91 -7.51
C PRO A 219 5.91 -9.23 -6.02
N PRO A 220 6.02 -10.50 -5.63
CA PRO A 220 6.07 -10.87 -4.22
C PRO A 220 7.32 -10.27 -3.55
N CYS A 221 7.11 -9.52 -2.45
CA CYS A 221 8.21 -8.96 -1.66
C CYS A 221 8.37 -9.62 -0.28
N PHE A 222 7.48 -10.56 0.06
CA PHE A 222 7.54 -11.33 1.30
C PHE A 222 6.98 -12.75 1.12
N PRO A 223 7.30 -13.71 2.02
CA PRO A 223 6.96 -15.12 1.83
C PRO A 223 5.48 -15.45 1.63
N ASP A 224 4.58 -14.68 2.25
CA ASP A 224 3.12 -14.91 2.16
C ASP A 224 2.41 -14.02 1.13
N ALA A 225 3.17 -13.33 0.25
CA ALA A 225 2.59 -12.48 -0.78
C ALA A 225 1.66 -13.24 -1.74
N GLU A 226 2.05 -14.48 -2.13
CA GLU A 226 1.22 -15.33 -2.98
C GLU A 226 -0.09 -15.73 -2.30
N TRP A 227 -0.04 -16.06 -1.01
CA TRP A 227 -1.23 -16.31 -0.22
C TRP A 227 -2.15 -15.07 -0.19
N GLY A 228 -1.57 -13.89 0.01
CA GLY A 228 -2.29 -12.62 -0.03
C GLY A 228 -3.00 -12.41 -1.37
N ALA A 229 -2.26 -12.54 -2.48
CA ALA A 229 -2.80 -12.38 -3.83
C ALA A 229 -3.93 -13.40 -4.11
N ALA A 230 -3.75 -14.68 -3.74
CA ALA A 230 -4.78 -15.70 -3.87
C ALA A 230 -6.03 -15.36 -3.05
N THR A 231 -5.84 -14.90 -1.81
CA THR A 231 -6.96 -14.46 -0.95
C THR A 231 -7.74 -13.31 -1.57
N LEU A 232 -7.07 -12.32 -2.20
CA LEU A 232 -7.78 -11.23 -2.87
C LEU A 232 -8.54 -11.71 -4.11
N ASN A 233 -8.02 -12.69 -4.86
CA ASN A 233 -8.71 -13.29 -6.01
C ASN A 233 -10.04 -14.00 -5.60
N GLU A 234 -10.06 -14.57 -4.40
CA GLU A 234 -11.27 -15.22 -3.83
C GLU A 234 -12.31 -14.21 -3.33
N ASN A 235 -11.95 -12.94 -3.20
CA ASN A 235 -12.82 -11.91 -2.63
C ASN A 235 -13.14 -10.79 -3.66
N PRO A 236 -14.14 -10.99 -4.54
CA PRO A 236 -14.44 -10.07 -5.66
C PRO A 236 -15.03 -8.71 -5.24
N ASN A 237 -15.11 -8.42 -3.97
CA ASN A 237 -15.39 -7.10 -3.41
C ASN A 237 -14.11 -6.27 -3.21
N VAL A 238 -12.93 -6.90 -3.19
CA VAL A 238 -11.66 -6.19 -3.17
C VAL A 238 -11.39 -5.61 -4.56
N LEU A 239 -11.31 -4.29 -4.64
CA LEU A 239 -11.09 -3.58 -5.90
C LEU A 239 -9.61 -3.31 -6.16
N ALA A 240 -8.85 -3.08 -5.09
CA ALA A 240 -7.43 -2.76 -5.18
C ALA A 240 -6.65 -3.16 -3.93
N ALA A 241 -5.36 -3.47 -4.14
CA ALA A 241 -4.33 -3.44 -3.11
C ALA A 241 -3.54 -2.13 -3.25
N LEU A 242 -3.32 -1.44 -2.14
CA LEU A 242 -2.56 -0.19 -2.07
C LEU A 242 -1.27 -0.45 -1.29
N CYS A 243 -0.11 -0.36 -1.96
CA CYS A 243 1.19 -0.74 -1.42
C CYS A 243 2.20 0.41 -1.52
N GLY A 244 3.25 0.34 -0.72
CA GLY A 244 4.46 1.16 -0.84
C GLY A 244 5.66 0.33 -1.28
N HIS A 245 6.75 0.38 -0.49
CA HIS A 245 7.94 -0.47 -0.51
C HIS A 245 8.83 -0.34 -1.76
N LEU A 246 8.27 -0.32 -2.97
CA LEU A 246 9.04 -0.23 -4.20
C LEU A 246 9.49 1.19 -4.56
N HIS A 247 9.01 2.21 -3.86
CA HIS A 247 9.29 3.63 -4.09
C HIS A 247 8.97 4.13 -5.51
N LEU A 248 8.18 3.38 -6.26
CA LEU A 248 7.81 3.67 -7.65
C LEU A 248 6.30 3.79 -7.83
N ASP A 249 5.92 4.61 -8.80
CA ASP A 249 4.55 4.74 -9.25
C ASP A 249 4.22 3.61 -10.24
N LEU A 250 3.68 2.50 -9.71
CA LEU A 250 3.43 1.28 -10.46
C LEU A 250 1.97 0.85 -10.36
N GLU A 251 1.54 0.09 -11.37
CA GLU A 251 0.23 -0.54 -11.44
C GLU A 251 0.36 -1.97 -11.95
N PHE A 252 -0.13 -2.95 -11.18
CA PHE A 252 -0.11 -4.37 -11.51
C PHE A 252 -1.53 -4.93 -11.59
N PRO A 253 -2.19 -4.88 -12.76
CA PRO A 253 -3.53 -5.44 -12.92
C PRO A 253 -3.55 -6.95 -12.68
N GLN A 254 -4.53 -7.42 -11.91
CA GLN A 254 -4.85 -8.82 -11.67
C GLN A 254 -6.22 -9.13 -12.27
N ASP A 255 -6.70 -10.36 -12.13
CA ASP A 255 -7.96 -10.79 -12.75
C ASP A 255 -9.19 -10.04 -12.20
N THR A 256 -9.25 -9.81 -10.88
CA THR A 256 -10.40 -9.19 -10.19
C THR A 256 -10.07 -7.89 -9.45
N TRP A 257 -8.81 -7.60 -9.24
CA TRP A 257 -8.31 -6.42 -8.52
C TRP A 257 -7.02 -5.89 -9.18
N THR A 258 -6.60 -4.71 -8.78
CA THR A 258 -5.33 -4.14 -9.25
C THR A 258 -4.48 -3.76 -8.03
N GLN A 259 -3.19 -4.10 -8.04
CA GLN A 259 -2.26 -3.53 -7.09
C GLN A 259 -1.72 -2.21 -7.63
N PHE A 260 -1.77 -1.20 -6.79
CA PHE A 260 -1.13 0.09 -7.02
C PHE A 260 -0.01 0.27 -6.00
N CYS A 261 1.13 0.78 -6.46
CA CYS A 261 2.23 1.16 -5.59
C CYS A 261 2.37 2.68 -5.55
N ALA A 262 2.55 3.21 -4.35
CA ALA A 262 2.86 4.62 -4.17
C ALA A 262 4.36 4.87 -4.35
N PRO A 263 4.75 6.01 -4.93
CA PRO A 263 6.12 6.47 -4.89
C PRO A 263 6.51 6.86 -3.45
N SER A 264 7.81 6.92 -3.18
CA SER A 264 8.30 7.44 -1.89
C SER A 264 8.04 8.94 -1.75
N THR A 265 7.51 9.35 -0.59
CA THR A 265 7.24 10.75 -0.29
C THR A 265 8.46 11.48 0.26
N GLY A 266 9.38 10.78 0.95
CA GLY A 266 10.56 11.40 1.56
C GLY A 266 11.87 11.07 0.87
N ARG A 267 12.07 9.78 0.54
CA ARG A 267 13.34 9.25 0.06
C ARG A 267 13.30 8.93 -1.43
N SER A 268 13.44 9.91 -2.29
CA SER A 268 13.44 9.70 -3.74
C SER A 268 14.11 10.85 -4.46
N HIS A 269 14.59 10.63 -5.68
CA HIS A 269 14.96 11.74 -6.58
C HIS A 269 13.77 12.64 -6.92
N ARG A 270 12.56 12.07 -6.89
CA ARG A 270 11.30 12.76 -7.11
C ARG A 270 10.32 12.36 -6.01
N PRO A 271 10.42 12.97 -4.81
CA PRO A 271 9.45 12.72 -3.76
C PRO A 271 8.05 12.98 -4.29
N ALA A 272 7.15 12.05 -4.02
CA ALA A 272 5.81 12.13 -4.57
C ALA A 272 4.77 11.46 -3.66
N PHE A 273 3.52 11.78 -3.85
CA PHE A 273 2.38 11.15 -3.18
C PHE A 273 1.18 11.05 -4.14
N LYS A 274 0.15 10.34 -3.74
CA LYS A 274 -1.06 10.16 -4.54
C LYS A 274 -2.28 10.79 -3.90
N LEU A 275 -3.25 11.17 -4.74
CA LEU A 275 -4.58 11.58 -4.32
C LEU A 275 -5.62 10.67 -4.96
N LEU A 276 -6.41 10.00 -4.14
CA LEU A 276 -7.53 9.17 -4.57
C LEU A 276 -8.80 9.99 -4.47
N ASN A 277 -9.42 10.27 -5.61
CA ASN A 277 -10.70 10.95 -5.70
C ASN A 277 -11.81 9.92 -5.84
N PHE A 278 -12.66 9.78 -4.84
CA PHE A 278 -13.72 8.77 -4.77
C PHE A 278 -15.02 9.29 -5.36
N TYR A 279 -15.55 8.55 -6.33
CA TYR A 279 -16.86 8.78 -6.95
C TYR A 279 -17.75 7.55 -6.72
N VAL A 280 -18.99 7.63 -7.17
CA VAL A 280 -19.92 6.49 -7.03
C VAL A 280 -19.52 5.30 -7.90
N ASP A 281 -18.98 5.56 -9.07
CA ASP A 281 -18.70 4.59 -10.14
C ASP A 281 -17.22 4.34 -10.38
N GLN A 282 -16.35 5.13 -9.78
CA GLN A 282 -14.90 5.01 -9.94
C GLN A 282 -14.10 5.65 -8.82
N VAL A 283 -12.83 5.30 -8.71
CA VAL A 283 -11.81 6.06 -8.00
C VAL A 283 -10.77 6.51 -9.01
N ILE A 284 -10.47 7.80 -9.03
CA ILE A 284 -9.42 8.39 -9.86
C ILE A 284 -8.22 8.65 -8.98
N ILE A 285 -7.07 8.10 -9.37
CA ILE A 285 -5.81 8.26 -8.67
C ILE A 285 -4.95 9.23 -9.48
N GLU A 286 -4.51 10.29 -8.81
CA GLU A 286 -3.62 11.32 -9.33
C GLU A 286 -2.29 11.27 -8.59
N SER A 287 -1.18 11.56 -9.26
CA SER A 287 0.14 11.66 -8.66
C SER A 287 0.59 13.12 -8.56
N TYR A 288 1.26 13.45 -7.46
CA TYR A 288 1.82 14.77 -7.17
C TYR A 288 3.30 14.63 -6.87
N GLU A 289 4.15 15.36 -7.59
CA GLU A 289 5.61 15.25 -7.53
C GLU A 289 6.24 16.54 -7.00
N LEU A 290 7.16 16.43 -6.04
CA LEU A 290 7.97 17.54 -5.55
C LEU A 290 9.11 17.81 -6.53
N GLN A 291 9.15 19.00 -7.07
CA GLN A 291 10.25 19.52 -7.88
C GLN A 291 11.34 20.03 -6.92
N LYS A 292 12.45 19.29 -6.79
CA LYS A 292 13.50 19.59 -5.81
C LYS A 292 14.20 20.94 -6.05
N ASP A 293 14.34 21.32 -7.30
CA ASP A 293 14.97 22.57 -7.73
C ASP A 293 14.13 23.81 -7.38
N THR A 294 12.81 23.70 -7.40
CA THR A 294 11.90 24.81 -7.08
C THR A 294 11.23 24.68 -5.70
N GLY A 295 11.28 23.50 -5.10
CA GLY A 295 10.54 23.18 -3.86
C GLY A 295 9.02 23.14 -4.03
N GLN A 296 8.51 23.19 -5.27
CA GLN A 296 7.09 23.18 -5.58
C GLN A 296 6.58 21.77 -5.83
N ILE A 297 5.34 21.49 -5.44
CA ILE A 297 4.64 20.27 -5.82
C ILE A 297 3.80 20.55 -7.06
N ILE A 298 3.98 19.72 -8.07
CA ILE A 298 3.16 19.75 -9.28
C ILE A 298 2.33 18.48 -9.39
N LYS A 299 1.13 18.63 -9.96
CA LYS A 299 0.36 17.48 -10.39
C LYS A 299 1.02 16.86 -11.61
N ALA A 300 1.39 15.58 -11.52
CA ALA A 300 1.98 14.86 -12.62
C ALA A 300 0.90 14.45 -13.65
N ASP A 301 1.31 14.34 -14.92
CA ASP A 301 0.46 13.83 -16.00
C ASP A 301 0.34 12.30 -15.94
N LYS A 302 -0.04 11.79 -14.78
CA LYS A 302 -0.21 10.35 -14.50
C LYS A 302 -1.61 10.12 -13.93
N TRP A 303 -2.34 9.19 -14.55
CA TRP A 303 -3.73 8.93 -14.23
C TRP A 303 -3.98 7.45 -14.11
N GLN A 304 -4.57 7.03 -13.01
CA GLN A 304 -4.99 5.65 -12.77
C GLN A 304 -6.48 5.62 -12.41
N ARG A 305 -7.12 4.50 -12.63
CA ARG A 305 -8.56 4.36 -12.42
C ARG A 305 -8.90 3.02 -11.80
N ILE A 306 -9.77 3.04 -10.78
CA ILE A 306 -10.45 1.86 -10.26
C ILE A 306 -11.93 1.99 -10.61
N VAL A 307 -12.47 1.05 -11.39
CA VAL A 307 -13.89 1.02 -11.72
C VAL A 307 -14.66 0.34 -10.61
N ILE A 308 -15.72 0.99 -10.11
CA ILE A 308 -16.58 0.44 -9.07
C ILE A 308 -17.73 -0.36 -9.70
N PRO A 309 -17.83 -1.68 -9.45
CA PRO A 309 -18.91 -2.49 -9.98
C PRO A 309 -20.30 -1.95 -9.62
N LYS A 310 -21.25 -2.02 -10.56
CA LYS A 310 -22.63 -1.51 -10.40
C LYS A 310 -23.32 -2.01 -9.13
N LYS A 311 -23.03 -3.24 -8.70
CA LYS A 311 -23.60 -3.86 -7.50
C LYS A 311 -23.35 -3.07 -6.20
N PHE A 312 -22.28 -2.25 -6.14
CA PHE A 312 -21.93 -1.44 -4.97
C PHE A 312 -22.44 0.01 -5.03
N GLN A 313 -22.69 0.53 -6.23
CA GLN A 313 -22.93 1.96 -6.44
C GLN A 313 -24.17 2.50 -5.71
N SER A 314 -25.23 1.70 -5.59
CA SER A 314 -26.46 2.10 -4.90
C SER A 314 -26.24 2.28 -3.40
N ALA A 315 -25.47 1.37 -2.75
CA ALA A 315 -25.12 1.45 -1.34
C ALA A 315 -24.23 2.67 -1.05
N ILE A 316 -23.24 2.94 -1.91
CA ILE A 316 -22.39 4.13 -1.83
C ILE A 316 -23.21 5.40 -1.90
N LYS A 317 -24.12 5.51 -2.88
CA LYS A 317 -25.04 6.67 -3.01
C LYS A 317 -25.88 6.88 -1.75
N LYS A 318 -26.50 5.83 -1.24
CA LYS A 318 -27.33 5.88 -0.03
C LYS A 318 -26.52 6.35 1.17
N ARG A 319 -25.32 5.81 1.38
CA ARG A 319 -24.44 6.16 2.49
C ARG A 319 -24.04 7.64 2.46
N ASN A 320 -23.63 8.15 1.30
CA ASN A 320 -23.18 9.54 1.16
C ASN A 320 -24.32 10.56 1.23
N LYS A 321 -25.56 10.15 0.97
CA LYS A 321 -26.74 11.01 1.19
C LYS A 321 -27.13 11.12 2.65
N SER A 322 -26.91 10.08 3.45
CA SER A 322 -27.35 9.99 4.85
C SER A 322 -26.39 10.61 5.87
N SER A 323 -25.14 10.83 5.51
CA SER A 323 -24.11 11.33 6.43
C SER A 323 -23.82 12.80 6.23
N LYS A 324 -23.93 13.58 7.30
CA LYS A 324 -23.49 14.99 7.35
C LYS A 324 -21.97 15.12 7.53
N ARG A 325 -21.30 14.10 8.09
CA ARG A 325 -19.85 14.07 8.33
C ARG A 325 -19.30 12.71 7.99
N LEU A 326 -18.18 12.69 7.25
CA LEU A 326 -17.40 11.49 7.01
C LEU A 326 -16.44 11.25 8.17
N VAL A 327 -16.49 10.06 8.74
CA VAL A 327 -15.65 9.60 9.86
C VAL A 327 -15.30 8.13 9.61
N PHE A 328 -14.29 7.63 10.31
CA PHE A 328 -14.04 6.18 10.33
C PHE A 328 -15.15 5.48 11.11
N GLU A 329 -15.80 4.52 10.45
CA GLU A 329 -16.91 3.76 11.01
C GLU A 329 -16.56 2.28 11.06
N ASN A 330 -17.26 1.53 11.92
CA ASN A 330 -17.11 0.07 12.01
C ASN A 330 -15.65 -0.36 12.22
N VAL A 331 -14.87 0.42 12.97
CA VAL A 331 -13.45 0.15 13.23
C VAL A 331 -13.31 -1.19 13.93
N ARG A 332 -12.53 -2.08 13.36
CA ARG A 332 -12.21 -3.39 13.91
C ARG A 332 -10.70 -3.52 14.00
N GLN A 333 -10.23 -4.07 15.09
CA GLN A 333 -8.81 -4.20 15.38
C GLN A 333 -8.48 -5.66 15.60
N MET A 334 -7.33 -6.08 15.07
CA MET A 334 -6.75 -7.36 15.44
C MET A 334 -6.07 -7.19 16.82
N PRO A 335 -6.30 -8.10 17.77
CA PRO A 335 -5.56 -8.07 19.04
C PRO A 335 -4.05 -8.11 18.80
N PRO A 336 -3.26 -7.39 19.63
CA PRO A 336 -1.81 -7.42 19.54
C PRO A 336 -1.28 -8.82 19.79
N ARG A 337 -0.26 -9.21 19.04
CA ARG A 337 0.40 -10.51 19.12
C ARG A 337 1.68 -10.40 19.95
N PRO A 338 2.00 -11.40 20.81
CA PRO A 338 3.33 -11.50 21.39
C PRO A 338 4.40 -11.62 20.32
N LYS A 339 5.42 -10.78 20.38
CA LYS A 339 6.53 -10.78 19.41
C LYS A 339 7.52 -11.89 19.81
N VAL A 340 7.61 -12.94 19.02
CA VAL A 340 8.53 -14.07 19.21
C VAL A 340 9.43 -14.15 17.97
N ALA A 341 10.74 -14.25 18.18
CA ALA A 341 11.69 -14.46 17.11
C ALA A 341 11.54 -15.87 16.51
N ASP A 342 11.29 -15.95 15.21
CA ASP A 342 11.29 -17.21 14.47
C ASP A 342 12.46 -17.23 13.49
N LYS A 343 13.49 -18.03 13.80
CA LYS A 343 14.72 -18.10 12.99
C LYS A 343 14.49 -18.64 11.57
N ALA A 344 13.55 -19.57 11.40
CA ALA A 344 13.27 -20.14 10.09
C ALA A 344 12.54 -19.12 9.19
N LEU A 345 11.55 -18.42 9.74
CA LEU A 345 10.87 -17.34 9.05
C LEU A 345 11.81 -16.17 8.75
N MET A 346 12.70 -15.83 9.70
CA MET A 346 13.72 -14.80 9.46
C MET A 346 14.63 -15.12 8.28
N ALA A 347 15.08 -16.37 8.14
CA ALA A 347 15.91 -16.79 7.01
C ALA A 347 15.16 -16.63 5.68
N ARG A 348 13.89 -17.05 5.61
CA ARG A 348 13.05 -16.89 4.41
C ARG A 348 12.83 -15.42 4.04
N CYS A 349 12.57 -14.57 5.00
CA CYS A 349 12.44 -13.13 4.77
C CYS A 349 13.74 -12.54 4.21
N GLN A 350 14.87 -12.91 4.77
CA GLN A 350 16.18 -12.44 4.36
C GLN A 350 16.56 -12.90 2.94
N GLU A 351 16.12 -14.08 2.52
CA GLU A 351 16.29 -14.55 1.13
C GLU A 351 15.52 -13.67 0.15
N VAL A 352 14.26 -13.36 0.44
CA VAL A 352 13.43 -12.49 -0.40
C VAL A 352 13.99 -11.07 -0.48
N GLU A 353 14.36 -10.47 0.65
CA GLU A 353 14.98 -9.14 0.68
C GLU A 353 16.32 -9.09 -0.04
N THR A 354 17.15 -10.11 0.13
CA THR A 354 18.45 -10.18 -0.55
C THR A 354 18.24 -10.22 -2.07
N ALA A 355 17.27 -10.99 -2.53
CA ALA A 355 16.93 -11.06 -3.95
C ALA A 355 16.44 -9.70 -4.48
N LEU A 356 15.59 -9.01 -3.74
CA LEU A 356 15.08 -7.68 -4.08
C LEU A 356 16.21 -6.62 -4.09
N SER A 357 17.08 -6.62 -3.08
CA SER A 357 18.22 -5.70 -2.98
C SER A 357 19.21 -5.89 -4.11
N GLN A 358 19.55 -7.14 -4.44
CA GLN A 358 20.42 -7.47 -5.58
C GLN A 358 19.82 -6.98 -6.91
N PHE A 359 18.52 -7.12 -7.05
CA PHE A 359 17.77 -6.61 -8.18
C PHE A 359 17.88 -5.10 -8.31
N ILE A 360 17.62 -4.36 -7.23
CA ILE A 360 17.67 -2.90 -7.19
C ILE A 360 19.06 -2.39 -7.59
N VAL A 361 20.12 -2.96 -6.99
CA VAL A 361 21.51 -2.57 -7.26
C VAL A 361 21.93 -2.91 -8.69
N LYS A 362 21.71 -4.15 -9.14
CA LYS A 362 22.15 -4.63 -10.44
C LYS A 362 21.59 -3.84 -11.61
N PHE A 363 20.38 -3.30 -11.45
CA PHE A 363 19.71 -2.56 -12.54
C PHE A 363 19.76 -1.04 -12.36
N GLY A 364 20.50 -0.54 -11.37
CA GLY A 364 20.65 0.90 -11.14
C GLY A 364 19.32 1.59 -10.81
N LEU A 365 18.35 0.85 -10.30
CA LEU A 365 17.03 1.36 -9.98
C LEU A 365 17.07 2.35 -8.80
N SER A 366 18.14 2.33 -8.01
CA SER A 366 18.46 3.37 -7.03
C SER A 366 18.57 4.76 -7.65
N LYS A 367 18.96 4.85 -8.92
CA LYS A 367 19.02 6.13 -9.66
C LYS A 367 17.64 6.69 -10.02
N ILE A 368 16.60 5.87 -10.01
CA ILE A 368 15.21 6.27 -10.30
C ILE A 368 14.33 6.25 -9.05
N GLY A 369 14.93 6.09 -7.87
CA GLY A 369 14.24 6.22 -6.59
C GLY A 369 14.02 4.92 -5.83
N LEU A 370 14.31 3.76 -6.43
CA LEU A 370 14.39 2.51 -5.67
C LEU A 370 15.68 2.48 -4.86
N THR A 371 15.56 2.28 -3.59
CA THR A 371 16.67 2.06 -2.66
C THR A 371 16.49 0.72 -1.99
N PRO A 372 17.59 -0.07 -1.84
CA PRO A 372 17.53 -1.30 -1.07
C PRO A 372 17.19 -1.05 0.37
#